data_c2a9c4568b47ab65603b809d545a96da
#
_entry.id   c2a9c4568b47ab65603b809d545a96da
#
_cell.length_a   1.000
_cell.length_b   1.000
_cell.length_c   1.000
_cell.angle_alpha   90.00
_cell.angle_beta   90.00
_cell.angle_gamma   90.00
#
_symmetry.space_group_name_H-M   'P 1'
#
loop_
_entity.id
_entity.type
_entity.pdbx_description
1 polymer ?
#
loop_
_entity_poly.entity_id
_entity_poly.type
_entity_poly.pdbx_seq_one_letter_code
_entity_poly.pdbx_strand_id
1 'polypeptide(L)'
;KASEIAPYKDNTVKEPLIANPEALKGSKVKKVATNETLGTTEWTLKNGIKVVVKPTTFKADEVSIRMVAQSGVSNLTDEDYYTGKYMPMAMGQMGVGKFSSTELRKQLSGKSASTSVSPDDYTTTIAGNGSPKDLETIMQLLYLRFTAPRFSEDDFKATMSQYISYVENLKTNPDFKASSEQLKSLYNNHYRRQQISTEVLNSIKYERLEPIY
;
A
#
# COMPACT_ATOMS: atom_id res chain seq x y z
N LYS A 1 18.81 -10.40 -38.75
CA LYS A 1 17.78 -10.64 -37.66
C LYS A 1 17.92 -9.65 -36.50
N ALA A 2 19.08 -9.04 -36.24
CA ALA A 2 19.22 -7.96 -35.24
C ALA A 2 18.70 -6.60 -35.76
N SER A 3 18.61 -6.41 -37.08
CA SER A 3 18.09 -5.21 -37.73
C SER A 3 16.57 -5.07 -37.70
N GLU A 4 15.85 -6.09 -37.27
CA GLU A 4 14.38 -6.11 -37.18
C GLU A 4 13.85 -5.67 -35.80
N ILE A 5 14.74 -5.46 -34.81
CA ILE A 5 14.35 -5.04 -33.47
C ILE A 5 14.21 -3.51 -33.48
N ALA A 6 12.99 -3.01 -33.40
CA ALA A 6 12.76 -1.58 -33.26
C ALA A 6 13.39 -1.08 -31.95
N PRO A 7 14.04 0.09 -31.95
CA PRO A 7 14.58 0.68 -30.72
C PRO A 7 13.50 0.82 -29.67
N TYR A 8 13.83 0.55 -28.40
CA TYR A 8 12.93 0.78 -27.29
C TYR A 8 12.51 2.25 -27.26
N LYS A 9 11.21 2.49 -27.36
CA LYS A 9 10.63 3.83 -27.17
C LYS A 9 10.37 4.02 -25.68
N ASP A 10 11.09 4.95 -25.08
CA ASP A 10 10.83 5.32 -23.69
C ASP A 10 9.52 6.13 -23.60
N ASN A 11 8.46 5.47 -23.18
CA ASN A 11 7.13 6.08 -22.94
C ASN A 11 7.04 6.66 -21.53
N THR A 12 8.13 7.20 -20.98
CA THR A 12 8.14 7.82 -19.66
C THR A 12 7.13 8.96 -19.63
N VAL A 13 6.19 8.91 -18.71
CA VAL A 13 5.24 10.00 -18.46
C VAL A 13 6.04 11.15 -17.85
N LYS A 14 6.17 12.25 -18.57
CA LYS A 14 6.92 13.45 -18.14
C LYS A 14 6.09 14.38 -17.24
N GLU A 15 4.82 14.05 -17.02
CA GLU A 15 3.92 14.85 -16.22
C GLU A 15 4.20 14.67 -14.72
N PRO A 16 3.99 15.72 -13.90
CA PRO A 16 4.13 15.61 -12.44
C PRO A 16 3.10 14.64 -11.88
N LEU A 17 3.34 14.10 -10.68
CA LEU A 17 2.42 13.21 -9.96
C LEU A 17 1.04 13.86 -9.83
N ILE A 18 1.00 15.12 -9.45
CA ILE A 18 -0.19 15.96 -9.40
C ILE A 18 0.05 17.17 -10.28
N ALA A 19 -0.80 17.38 -11.27
CA ALA A 19 -0.61 18.45 -12.26
C ALA A 19 -0.67 19.86 -11.65
N ASN A 20 -1.51 20.06 -10.63
CA ASN A 20 -1.65 21.34 -9.95
C ASN A 20 -1.83 21.11 -8.44
N PRO A 21 -0.76 20.84 -7.68
CA PRO A 21 -0.84 20.61 -6.25
C PRO A 21 -1.31 21.84 -5.47
N GLU A 22 -1.10 23.05 -5.99
CA GLU A 22 -1.52 24.32 -5.36
C GLU A 22 -3.05 24.51 -5.36
N ALA A 23 -3.76 23.83 -6.28
CA ALA A 23 -5.23 23.85 -6.32
C ALA A 23 -5.86 22.99 -5.21
N LEU A 24 -5.09 22.14 -4.54
CA LEU A 24 -5.58 21.27 -3.48
C LEU A 24 -5.93 22.09 -2.23
N LYS A 25 -7.20 22.00 -1.83
CA LYS A 25 -7.68 22.68 -0.61
C LYS A 25 -7.52 21.75 0.60
N GLY A 26 -6.51 22.00 1.42
CA GLY A 26 -6.31 21.31 2.69
C GLY A 26 -7.29 21.76 3.78
N SER A 27 -7.51 20.94 4.79
CA SER A 27 -8.25 21.31 5.98
C SER A 27 -7.41 22.21 6.89
N LYS A 28 -7.99 23.31 7.36
CA LYS A 28 -7.29 24.26 8.26
C LYS A 28 -7.10 23.64 9.66
N VAL A 29 -6.02 24.02 10.33
CA VAL A 29 -5.79 23.69 11.74
C VAL A 29 -6.81 24.43 12.61
N LYS A 30 -7.51 23.68 13.48
CA LYS A 30 -8.49 24.19 14.44
C LYS A 30 -7.88 24.39 15.82
N LYS A 31 -6.99 23.47 16.24
CA LYS A 31 -6.36 23.46 17.56
C LYS A 31 -4.92 22.94 17.44
N VAL A 32 -4.04 23.54 18.23
CA VAL A 32 -2.66 23.05 18.43
C VAL A 32 -2.48 22.74 19.91
N ALA A 33 -1.87 21.60 20.21
CA ALA A 33 -1.48 21.21 21.56
C ALA A 33 -0.06 20.64 21.53
N THR A 34 0.72 20.91 22.56
CA THR A 34 2.08 20.39 22.74
C THR A 34 2.11 19.44 23.93
N ASN A 35 2.79 18.31 23.77
CA ASN A 35 3.07 17.40 24.87
C ASN A 35 4.58 17.41 25.11
N GLU A 36 5.02 18.09 26.17
CA GLU A 36 6.44 18.25 26.50
C GLU A 36 7.10 16.92 26.88
N THR A 37 6.37 16.06 27.61
CA THR A 37 6.89 14.75 28.02
C THR A 37 7.23 13.86 26.84
N LEU A 38 6.41 13.88 25.79
CA LEU A 38 6.62 13.10 24.58
C LEU A 38 7.42 13.85 23.50
N GLY A 39 7.60 15.16 23.66
CA GLY A 39 8.22 16.02 22.66
C GLY A 39 7.40 16.07 21.36
N THR A 40 6.07 16.09 21.46
CA THR A 40 5.18 16.05 20.29
C THR A 40 4.32 17.31 20.20
N THR A 41 3.96 17.69 18.97
CA THR A 41 2.95 18.67 18.67
C THR A 41 1.76 18.00 17.99
N GLU A 42 0.56 18.17 18.52
CA GLU A 42 -0.70 17.68 17.96
C GLU A 42 -1.46 18.82 17.30
N TRP A 43 -1.86 18.63 16.04
CA TRP A 43 -2.78 19.50 15.33
C TRP A 43 -4.12 18.79 15.16
N THR A 44 -5.19 19.42 15.61
CA THR A 44 -6.54 18.99 15.27
C THR A 44 -7.02 19.80 14.07
N LEU A 45 -7.31 19.15 12.96
CA LEU A 45 -7.81 19.81 11.76
C LEU A 45 -9.32 20.04 11.85
N LYS A 46 -9.86 20.96 11.04
CA LYS A 46 -11.31 21.26 11.02
C LYS A 46 -12.16 20.07 10.59
N ASN A 47 -11.63 19.15 9.79
CA ASN A 47 -12.30 17.90 9.40
C ASN A 47 -12.21 16.79 10.45
N GLY A 48 -11.64 17.06 11.64
CA GLY A 48 -11.52 16.11 12.75
C GLY A 48 -10.24 15.27 12.75
N ILE A 49 -9.43 15.30 11.70
CA ILE A 49 -8.17 14.56 11.65
C ILE A 49 -7.20 15.13 12.68
N LYS A 50 -6.54 14.24 13.41
CA LYS A 50 -5.43 14.57 14.31
C LYS A 50 -4.10 14.24 13.62
N VAL A 51 -3.19 15.20 13.64
CA VAL A 51 -1.83 15.06 13.12
C VAL A 51 -0.86 15.24 14.28
N VAL A 52 -0.08 14.22 14.59
CA VAL A 52 0.92 14.25 15.64
C VAL A 52 2.29 14.30 14.99
N VAL A 53 3.06 15.33 15.30
CA VAL A 53 4.42 15.53 14.78
C VAL A 53 5.41 15.36 15.91
N LYS A 54 6.43 14.53 15.70
CA LYS A 54 7.53 14.32 16.61
C LYS A 54 8.87 14.53 15.89
N PRO A 55 9.57 15.65 16.09
CA PRO A 55 10.94 15.82 15.65
C PRO A 55 11.84 14.83 16.40
N THR A 56 12.76 14.18 15.70
CA THR A 56 13.72 13.25 16.31
C THR A 56 15.11 13.48 15.72
N THR A 57 16.14 13.08 16.46
CA THR A 57 17.54 13.14 16.04
C THR A 57 18.11 11.76 15.72
N PHE A 58 17.28 10.70 15.70
CA PHE A 58 17.73 9.32 15.48
C PHE A 58 18.31 9.13 14.06
N LYS A 59 17.71 9.82 13.08
CA LYS A 59 18.11 9.73 11.70
C LYS A 59 17.79 11.05 10.99
N ALA A 60 18.82 11.78 10.59
CA ALA A 60 18.67 13.14 10.08
C ALA A 60 18.03 13.22 8.69
N ASP A 61 18.12 12.15 7.90
CA ASP A 61 17.72 12.07 6.50
C ASP A 61 16.44 11.24 6.29
N GLU A 62 15.67 10.99 7.34
CA GLU A 62 14.45 10.18 7.28
C GLU A 62 13.21 10.93 7.77
N VAL A 63 12.13 10.79 7.00
CA VAL A 63 10.76 11.12 7.42
C VAL A 63 9.92 9.86 7.34
N SER A 64 9.22 9.55 8.45
CA SER A 64 8.25 8.46 8.51
C SER A 64 6.87 9.02 8.83
N ILE A 65 5.90 8.69 7.98
CA ILE A 65 4.50 9.07 8.12
C ILE A 65 3.68 7.80 8.37
N ARG A 66 2.80 7.83 9.35
CA ARG A 66 1.87 6.75 9.65
C ARG A 66 0.48 7.30 9.84
N MET A 67 -0.47 6.81 9.05
CA MET A 67 -1.89 7.07 9.20
C MET A 67 -2.59 5.78 9.61
N VAL A 68 -3.50 5.85 10.56
CA VAL A 68 -4.23 4.68 11.06
C VAL A 68 -5.73 4.97 10.94
N ALA A 69 -6.43 4.12 10.20
CA ALA A 69 -7.89 4.09 10.14
C ALA A 69 -8.41 2.95 11.02
N GLN A 70 -9.48 3.22 11.78
CA GLN A 70 -10.18 2.23 12.61
C GLN A 70 -11.11 1.37 11.74
N SER A 71 -10.55 0.77 10.71
CA SER A 71 -11.25 -0.10 9.77
C SER A 71 -10.27 -1.14 9.26
N GLY A 72 -10.52 -2.40 9.58
CA GLY A 72 -9.70 -3.53 9.18
C GLY A 72 -10.53 -4.61 8.50
N VAL A 73 -9.87 -5.71 8.13
CA VAL A 73 -10.51 -6.80 7.38
C VAL A 73 -11.59 -7.55 8.17
N SER A 74 -11.64 -7.39 9.50
CA SER A 74 -12.73 -7.97 10.32
C SER A 74 -14.11 -7.40 9.99
N ASN A 75 -14.17 -6.19 9.41
CA ASN A 75 -15.43 -5.56 9.00
C ASN A 75 -15.95 -6.06 7.65
N LEU A 76 -15.14 -6.83 6.93
CA LEU A 76 -15.52 -7.39 5.64
C LEU A 76 -16.38 -8.63 5.80
N THR A 77 -17.24 -8.87 4.82
CA THR A 77 -17.98 -10.13 4.69
C THR A 77 -17.00 -11.31 4.50
N ASP A 78 -17.47 -12.53 4.78
CA ASP A 78 -16.63 -13.70 4.59
C ASP A 78 -16.21 -13.88 3.10
N GLU A 79 -17.06 -13.47 2.18
CA GLU A 79 -16.78 -13.48 0.74
C GLU A 79 -15.64 -12.50 0.37
N ASP A 80 -15.60 -11.32 0.98
CA ASP A 80 -14.65 -10.26 0.68
C ASP A 80 -13.36 -10.37 1.51
N TYR A 81 -13.35 -11.21 2.53
CA TYR A 81 -12.24 -11.27 3.50
C TYR A 81 -10.88 -11.48 2.83
N TYR A 82 -10.76 -12.48 1.96
CA TYR A 82 -9.48 -12.75 1.32
C TYR A 82 -9.09 -11.66 0.31
N THR A 83 -10.06 -11.11 -0.41
CA THR A 83 -9.80 -9.98 -1.33
C THR A 83 -9.27 -8.78 -0.55
N GLY A 84 -9.90 -8.39 0.55
CA GLY A 84 -9.44 -7.27 1.37
C GLY A 84 -8.10 -7.54 2.07
N LYS A 85 -7.92 -8.73 2.64
CA LYS A 85 -6.68 -9.13 3.30
C LYS A 85 -5.45 -9.08 2.38
N TYR A 86 -5.61 -9.56 1.16
CA TYR A 86 -4.52 -9.63 0.17
C TYR A 86 -4.56 -8.49 -0.87
N MET A 87 -5.43 -7.50 -0.70
CA MET A 87 -5.52 -6.33 -1.57
C MET A 87 -4.17 -5.60 -1.75
N PRO A 88 -3.36 -5.35 -0.69
CA PRO A 88 -2.08 -4.67 -0.86
C PRO A 88 -1.12 -5.43 -1.77
N MET A 89 -1.16 -6.76 -1.69
CA MET A 89 -0.38 -7.64 -2.56
C MET A 89 -0.90 -7.55 -4.01
N ALA A 90 -2.22 -7.69 -4.20
CA ALA A 90 -2.85 -7.64 -5.52
C ALA A 90 -2.62 -6.30 -6.22
N MET A 91 -2.68 -5.19 -5.47
CA MET A 91 -2.50 -3.83 -5.99
C MET A 91 -1.03 -3.37 -6.03
N GLY A 92 -0.11 -4.13 -5.46
CA GLY A 92 1.29 -3.72 -5.31
C GLY A 92 2.01 -3.38 -6.61
N GLN A 93 1.56 -3.95 -7.72
CA GLN A 93 2.13 -3.72 -9.05
C GLN A 93 1.25 -2.86 -9.98
N MET A 94 0.12 -2.34 -9.48
CA MET A 94 -0.80 -1.57 -10.33
C MET A 94 -0.41 -0.10 -10.51
N GLY A 95 0.52 0.42 -9.68
CA GLY A 95 0.88 1.83 -9.68
C GLY A 95 -0.13 2.71 -8.93
N VAL A 96 -0.29 3.98 -9.35
CA VAL A 96 -1.21 4.94 -8.73
C VAL A 96 -1.56 6.06 -9.71
N GLY A 97 -2.77 6.57 -9.63
CA GLY A 97 -3.26 7.61 -10.55
C GLY A 97 -3.21 7.12 -11.99
N LYS A 98 -2.60 7.91 -12.85
CA LYS A 98 -2.38 7.57 -14.26
C LYS A 98 -1.09 6.78 -14.52
N PHE A 99 -0.27 6.58 -13.50
CA PHE A 99 1.03 5.93 -13.62
C PHE A 99 0.93 4.44 -13.33
N SER A 100 1.34 3.61 -14.29
CA SER A 100 1.64 2.20 -14.03
C SER A 100 2.80 2.06 -13.04
N SER A 101 3.02 0.86 -12.49
CA SER A 101 4.14 0.66 -11.55
C SER A 101 5.50 0.97 -12.19
N THR A 102 5.66 0.68 -13.48
CA THR A 102 6.91 0.94 -14.22
C THR A 102 7.13 2.44 -14.44
N GLU A 103 6.08 3.17 -14.86
CA GLU A 103 6.12 4.62 -15.02
C GLU A 103 6.35 5.33 -13.70
N LEU A 104 5.68 4.88 -12.63
CA LEU A 104 5.85 5.43 -11.29
C LEU A 104 7.29 5.23 -10.79
N ARG A 105 7.88 4.06 -11.00
CA ARG A 105 9.28 3.79 -10.65
C ARG A 105 10.25 4.70 -11.39
N LYS A 106 10.03 4.95 -12.68
CA LYS A 106 10.82 5.92 -13.47
C LYS A 106 10.64 7.34 -12.93
N GLN A 107 9.40 7.74 -12.62
CA GLN A 107 9.06 9.06 -12.08
C GLN A 107 9.70 9.33 -10.71
N LEU A 108 9.88 8.27 -9.91
CA LEU A 108 10.51 8.33 -8.59
C LEU A 108 12.02 8.07 -8.63
N SER A 109 12.61 7.91 -9.80
CA SER A 109 14.06 7.69 -9.91
C SER A 109 14.83 8.87 -9.29
N GLY A 110 15.79 8.56 -8.43
CA GLY A 110 16.58 9.55 -7.69
C GLY A 110 15.86 10.18 -6.49
N LYS A 111 14.63 9.79 -6.18
CA LYS A 111 13.87 10.20 -5.00
C LYS A 111 13.84 9.09 -3.96
N SER A 112 13.92 9.49 -2.68
CA SER A 112 13.66 8.59 -1.55
C SER A 112 12.24 8.85 -1.06
N ALA A 113 11.27 8.18 -1.68
CA ALA A 113 9.85 8.31 -1.38
C ALA A 113 9.14 6.98 -1.65
N SER A 114 8.47 6.46 -0.64
CA SER A 114 7.67 5.24 -0.74
C SER A 114 6.39 5.34 0.07
N THR A 115 5.36 4.61 -0.34
CA THR A 115 4.09 4.50 0.39
C THR A 115 3.59 3.08 0.37
N SER A 116 2.96 2.66 1.46
CA SER A 116 2.33 1.34 1.58
C SER A 116 0.97 1.43 2.26
N VAL A 117 0.13 0.43 2.00
CA VAL A 117 -1.15 0.21 2.68
C VAL A 117 -1.11 -1.17 3.30
N SER A 118 -1.44 -1.29 4.57
CA SER A 118 -1.39 -2.53 5.32
C SER A 118 -2.65 -2.68 6.16
N PRO A 119 -3.67 -3.40 5.67
CA PRO A 119 -4.83 -3.76 6.47
C PRO A 119 -4.43 -4.84 7.48
N ASP A 120 -4.93 -4.70 8.70
CA ASP A 120 -4.89 -5.69 9.77
C ASP A 120 -6.33 -6.08 10.12
N ASP A 121 -6.52 -6.93 11.11
CA ASP A 121 -7.86 -7.37 11.51
C ASP A 121 -8.79 -6.18 11.87
N TYR A 122 -8.29 -5.18 12.60
CA TYR A 122 -9.10 -4.07 13.14
C TYR A 122 -8.74 -2.69 12.60
N THR A 123 -7.57 -2.53 12.02
CA THR A 123 -7.07 -1.24 11.54
C THR A 123 -6.47 -1.37 10.14
N THR A 124 -6.48 -0.26 9.41
CA THR A 124 -5.67 -0.13 8.20
C THR A 124 -4.61 0.94 8.43
N THR A 125 -3.36 0.55 8.30
CA THR A 125 -2.22 1.48 8.37
C THR A 125 -1.80 1.87 6.97
N ILE A 126 -1.67 3.17 6.74
CA ILE A 126 -1.08 3.73 5.53
C ILE A 126 0.21 4.42 5.94
N ALA A 127 1.32 4.01 5.34
CA ALA A 127 2.65 4.53 5.66
C ALA A 127 3.26 5.27 4.46
N GLY A 128 4.04 6.30 4.78
CA GLY A 128 4.91 7.00 3.85
C GLY A 128 6.30 7.12 4.46
N ASN A 129 7.34 6.77 3.71
CA ASN A 129 8.72 6.84 4.17
C ASN A 129 9.63 7.43 3.09
N GLY A 130 10.63 8.16 3.52
CA GLY A 130 11.62 8.72 2.62
C GLY A 130 12.44 9.83 3.25
N SER A 131 13.08 10.65 2.41
CA SER A 131 13.92 11.74 2.88
C SER A 131 13.11 13.03 3.10
N PRO A 132 13.56 13.95 3.98
CA PRO A 132 12.92 15.24 4.19
C PRO A 132 12.79 16.07 2.90
N LYS A 133 13.78 16.00 2.00
CA LYS A 133 13.76 16.70 0.70
C LYS A 133 12.66 16.20 -0.24
N ASP A 134 12.22 14.94 -0.06
CA ASP A 134 11.21 14.27 -0.89
C ASP A 134 9.83 14.21 -0.20
N LEU A 135 9.66 14.91 0.94
CA LEU A 135 8.41 14.91 1.71
C LEU A 135 7.19 15.27 0.86
N GLU A 136 7.32 16.28 0.00
CA GLU A 136 6.24 16.66 -0.92
C GLU A 136 5.86 15.48 -1.84
N THR A 137 6.85 14.77 -2.38
CA THR A 137 6.60 13.58 -3.22
C THR A 137 5.86 12.49 -2.44
N ILE A 138 6.24 12.25 -1.16
CA ILE A 138 5.54 11.29 -0.29
C ILE A 138 4.08 11.70 -0.09
N MET A 139 3.84 12.99 0.20
CA MET A 139 2.47 13.51 0.40
C MET A 139 1.63 13.43 -0.87
N GLN A 140 2.21 13.70 -2.04
CA GLN A 140 1.53 13.53 -3.33
C GLN A 140 1.16 12.06 -3.60
N LEU A 141 2.06 11.12 -3.31
CA LEU A 141 1.78 9.69 -3.43
C LEU A 141 0.66 9.23 -2.49
N LEU A 142 0.69 9.68 -1.22
CA LEU A 142 -0.36 9.41 -0.25
C LEU A 142 -1.71 9.96 -0.74
N TYR A 143 -1.74 11.20 -1.22
CA TYR A 143 -2.94 11.81 -1.78
C TYR A 143 -3.51 10.99 -2.94
N LEU A 144 -2.66 10.58 -3.88
CA LEU A 144 -3.09 9.77 -5.03
C LEU A 144 -3.62 8.40 -4.61
N ARG A 145 -3.06 7.77 -3.57
CA ARG A 145 -3.61 6.52 -3.05
C ARG A 145 -5.03 6.68 -2.54
N PHE A 146 -5.38 7.81 -1.93
CA PHE A 146 -6.75 8.07 -1.47
C PHE A 146 -7.71 8.51 -2.57
N THR A 147 -7.24 9.26 -3.55
CA THR A 147 -8.12 9.96 -4.50
C THR A 147 -8.12 9.36 -5.89
N ALA A 148 -7.08 8.61 -6.23
CA ALA A 148 -6.88 8.03 -7.54
C ALA A 148 -6.14 6.67 -7.45
N PRO A 149 -6.68 5.69 -6.70
CA PRO A 149 -6.15 4.33 -6.76
C PRO A 149 -6.26 3.83 -8.21
N ARG A 150 -5.28 3.05 -8.64
CA ARG A 150 -5.29 2.49 -9.98
C ARG A 150 -5.65 1.01 -9.92
N PHE A 151 -6.66 0.63 -10.68
CA PHE A 151 -7.07 -0.76 -10.88
C PHE A 151 -6.74 -1.18 -12.31
N SER A 152 -6.02 -2.28 -12.45
CA SER A 152 -5.58 -2.84 -13.73
C SER A 152 -5.72 -4.35 -13.69
N GLU A 153 -6.63 -4.87 -14.50
CA GLU A 153 -6.92 -6.31 -14.55
C GLU A 153 -5.71 -7.12 -15.07
N ASP A 154 -4.96 -6.57 -16.01
CA ASP A 154 -3.76 -7.22 -16.55
C ASP A 154 -2.66 -7.31 -15.50
N ASP A 155 -2.41 -6.20 -14.75
CA ASP A 155 -1.46 -6.19 -13.64
C ASP A 155 -1.90 -7.13 -12.51
N PHE A 156 -3.21 -7.21 -12.24
CA PHE A 156 -3.78 -8.15 -11.29
C PHE A 156 -3.49 -9.59 -11.70
N LYS A 157 -3.85 -9.98 -12.93
CA LYS A 157 -3.62 -11.33 -13.44
C LYS A 157 -2.15 -11.74 -13.42
N ALA A 158 -1.27 -10.82 -13.84
CA ALA A 158 0.17 -11.04 -13.80
C ALA A 158 0.69 -11.24 -12.37
N THR A 159 0.26 -10.40 -11.44
CA THR A 159 0.62 -10.48 -10.03
C THR A 159 0.12 -11.78 -9.40
N MET A 160 -1.15 -12.14 -9.61
CA MET A 160 -1.72 -13.39 -9.09
C MET A 160 -1.00 -14.61 -9.62
N SER A 161 -0.67 -14.65 -10.92
CA SER A 161 0.10 -15.75 -11.52
C SER A 161 1.48 -15.93 -10.87
N GLN A 162 2.18 -14.81 -10.57
CA GLN A 162 3.47 -14.85 -9.88
C GLN A 162 3.33 -15.40 -8.45
N TYR A 163 2.31 -14.94 -7.70
CA TYR A 163 2.09 -15.41 -6.32
C TYR A 163 1.63 -16.85 -6.26
N ILE A 164 0.79 -17.31 -7.19
CA ILE A 164 0.40 -18.71 -7.30
C ILE A 164 1.63 -19.58 -7.50
N SER A 165 2.51 -19.23 -8.45
CA SER A 165 3.76 -19.95 -8.70
C SER A 165 4.68 -19.95 -7.47
N TYR A 166 4.77 -18.83 -6.75
CA TYR A 166 5.54 -18.74 -5.52
C TYR A 166 4.99 -19.66 -4.42
N VAL A 167 3.67 -19.65 -4.20
CA VAL A 167 3.02 -20.49 -3.18
C VAL A 167 3.13 -21.98 -3.54
N GLU A 168 3.04 -22.35 -4.81
CA GLU A 168 3.29 -23.73 -5.25
C GLU A 168 4.71 -24.21 -4.88
N ASN A 169 5.71 -23.35 -5.04
CA ASN A 169 7.07 -23.65 -4.61
C ASN A 169 7.18 -23.77 -3.09
N LEU A 170 6.45 -22.95 -2.31
CA LEU A 170 6.44 -23.05 -0.84
C LEU A 170 5.88 -24.38 -0.34
N LYS A 171 4.99 -25.03 -1.09
CA LYS A 171 4.46 -26.35 -0.72
C LYS A 171 5.54 -27.44 -0.61
N THR A 172 6.71 -27.24 -1.18
CA THR A 172 7.85 -28.16 -1.06
C THR A 172 8.69 -27.91 0.20
N ASN A 173 8.54 -26.75 0.85
CA ASN A 173 9.30 -26.36 2.03
C ASN A 173 8.73 -27.04 3.30
N PRO A 174 9.52 -27.82 4.05
CA PRO A 174 9.07 -28.49 5.26
C PRO A 174 8.59 -27.55 6.36
N ASP A 175 9.26 -26.39 6.55
CA ASP A 175 8.90 -25.41 7.58
C ASP A 175 7.55 -24.76 7.27
N PHE A 176 7.29 -24.48 6.00
CA PHE A 176 5.99 -23.98 5.56
C PHE A 176 4.87 -24.98 5.84
N LYS A 177 5.11 -26.28 5.57
CA LYS A 177 4.14 -27.35 5.88
C LYS A 177 3.89 -27.44 7.39
N ALA A 178 4.96 -27.48 8.19
CA ALA A 178 4.86 -27.58 9.65
C ALA A 178 4.08 -26.39 10.23
N SER A 179 4.37 -25.17 9.79
CA SER A 179 3.66 -23.95 10.20
C SER A 179 2.19 -23.99 9.79
N SER A 180 1.87 -24.51 8.60
CA SER A 180 0.49 -24.66 8.14
C SER A 180 -0.30 -25.64 9.01
N GLU A 181 0.26 -26.80 9.34
CA GLU A 181 -0.39 -27.77 10.20
C GLU A 181 -0.53 -27.26 11.64
N GLN A 182 0.46 -26.51 12.14
CA GLN A 182 0.37 -25.86 13.43
C GLN A 182 -0.80 -24.85 13.49
N LEU A 183 -0.93 -24.00 12.50
CA LEU A 183 -2.05 -23.03 12.43
C LEU A 183 -3.41 -23.73 12.34
N LYS A 184 -3.52 -24.81 11.55
CA LYS A 184 -4.74 -25.59 11.47
C LYS A 184 -5.11 -26.19 12.83
N SER A 185 -4.14 -26.75 13.55
CA SER A 185 -4.34 -27.32 14.89
C SER A 185 -4.74 -26.27 15.92
N LEU A 186 -4.04 -25.12 15.97
CA LEU A 186 -4.29 -24.05 16.95
C LEU A 186 -5.64 -23.36 16.74
N TYR A 187 -6.09 -23.20 15.50
CA TYR A 187 -7.28 -22.41 15.17
C TYR A 187 -8.44 -23.27 14.61
N ASN A 188 -8.41 -24.58 14.84
CA ASN A 188 -9.43 -25.50 14.32
C ASN A 188 -9.71 -25.30 12.83
N ASN A 189 -8.66 -25.13 12.05
CA ASN A 189 -8.69 -24.87 10.62
C ASN A 189 -9.56 -23.66 10.21
N HIS A 190 -9.72 -22.68 11.09
CA HIS A 190 -10.54 -21.50 10.81
C HIS A 190 -9.96 -20.71 9.62
N TYR A 191 -10.79 -20.41 8.59
CA TYR A 191 -10.34 -19.83 7.32
C TYR A 191 -9.57 -18.50 7.49
N ARG A 192 -9.91 -17.64 8.45
CA ARG A 192 -9.20 -16.38 8.71
C ARG A 192 -7.79 -16.56 9.28
N ARG A 193 -7.44 -17.77 9.75
CA ARG A 193 -6.15 -18.11 10.36
C ARG A 193 -5.33 -19.12 9.56
N GLN A 194 -5.75 -19.41 8.34
CA GLN A 194 -4.98 -20.26 7.42
C GLN A 194 -3.81 -19.47 6.82
N GLN A 195 -2.75 -20.20 6.48
CA GLN A 195 -1.69 -19.68 5.64
C GLN A 195 -2.21 -19.44 4.21
N ILE A 196 -1.51 -18.57 3.49
CA ILE A 196 -1.76 -18.36 2.07
C ILE A 196 -1.64 -19.68 1.32
N SER A 197 -2.58 -19.95 0.45
CA SER A 197 -2.61 -21.13 -0.42
C SER A 197 -3.05 -20.74 -1.83
N THR A 198 -2.89 -21.63 -2.77
CA THR A 198 -3.35 -21.40 -4.14
C THR A 198 -4.87 -21.26 -4.22
N GLU A 199 -5.61 -21.96 -3.38
CA GLU A 199 -7.07 -21.84 -3.26
C GLU A 199 -7.45 -20.44 -2.76
N VAL A 200 -6.76 -19.93 -1.73
CA VAL A 200 -6.93 -18.56 -1.23
C VAL A 200 -6.63 -17.54 -2.31
N LEU A 201 -5.51 -17.68 -3.03
CA LEU A 201 -5.15 -16.75 -4.10
C LEU A 201 -6.18 -16.76 -5.24
N ASN A 202 -6.70 -17.94 -5.61
CA ASN A 202 -7.73 -18.07 -6.64
C ASN A 202 -9.12 -17.53 -6.20
N SER A 203 -9.34 -17.32 -4.90
CA SER A 203 -10.58 -16.75 -4.39
C SER A 203 -10.57 -15.21 -4.37
N ILE A 204 -9.42 -14.57 -4.61
CA ILE A 204 -9.30 -13.12 -4.67
C ILE A 204 -9.92 -12.62 -5.98
N LYS A 205 -10.88 -11.69 -5.88
CA LYS A 205 -11.67 -11.22 -7.01
C LYS A 205 -11.27 -9.81 -7.41
N TYR A 206 -10.87 -9.63 -8.66
CA TYR A 206 -10.49 -8.31 -9.19
C TYR A 206 -11.62 -7.29 -9.08
N GLU A 207 -12.84 -7.68 -9.44
CA GLU A 207 -14.03 -6.83 -9.43
C GLU A 207 -14.46 -6.38 -8.03
N ARG A 208 -13.90 -7.00 -6.98
CA ARG A 208 -14.15 -6.62 -5.58
C ARG A 208 -13.08 -5.71 -5.00
N LEU A 209 -11.97 -5.48 -5.70
CA LEU A 209 -10.89 -4.61 -5.21
C LEU A 209 -11.36 -3.17 -5.02
N GLU A 210 -11.98 -2.58 -6.03
CA GLU A 210 -12.42 -1.18 -5.97
C GLU A 210 -13.52 -0.94 -4.92
N PRO A 211 -14.59 -1.77 -4.80
CA PRO A 211 -15.60 -1.59 -3.76
C PRO A 211 -15.09 -1.76 -2.32
N ILE A 212 -14.03 -2.55 -2.13
CA ILE A 212 -13.44 -2.79 -0.80
C ILE A 212 -12.44 -1.68 -0.44
N TYR A 213 -11.73 -1.13 -1.44
CA TYR A 213 -10.73 -0.08 -1.25
C TYR A 213 -11.36 1.22 -0.74
#